data_81459dc58ade7e56aa6cf07dfce42f2f
#
_entry.id   81459dc58ade7e56aa6cf07dfce42f2f
#
_cell.length_a   1.000
_cell.length_b   1.000
_cell.length_c   1.000
_cell.angle_alpha   90.00
_cell.angle_beta   90.00
_cell.angle_gamma   90.00
#
_symmetry.space_group_name_H-M   'P 1'
#
loop_
_entity.id
_entity.type
_entity.pdbx_description
1 polymer ?
#
loop_
_entity_poly.entity_id
_entity_poly.type
_entity_poly.pdbx_seq_one_letter_code
_entity_poly.pdbx_strand_id
1 'polypeptide(L)'
;GYNYYHNVGTLTTKYRPERFEQIKKLYLYEIQIIADKDNYANLCRRIESMFLANLRVAIMQEVNYRGLDWKKSNKAIESMICDECVQTVIKNYDFSKLPVKQKLFCQAIYNKNNLLTYALAALQNWKKKRELFH
;
A
#
# COMPACT_ATOMS: atom_id res chain seq x y z
N GLY A 1 25.49 -13.39 -2.11
CA GLY A 1 25.02 -12.03 -1.95
C GLY A 1 24.32 -11.49 -3.17
N TYR A 2 24.81 -11.87 -4.28
CA TYR A 2 24.25 -11.42 -5.54
C TYR A 2 22.81 -11.87 -5.73
N ASN A 3 22.42 -12.96 -5.14
CA ASN A 3 21.03 -13.43 -5.18
C ASN A 3 20.08 -12.50 -4.48
N TYR A 4 20.59 -11.69 -3.60
CA TYR A 4 19.82 -10.68 -2.92
C TYR A 4 19.10 -9.74 -3.86
N TYR A 5 19.76 -9.28 -4.88
CA TYR A 5 19.18 -8.30 -5.79
C TYR A 5 18.00 -8.87 -6.55
N HIS A 6 18.12 -10.13 -6.95
CA HIS A 6 17.01 -10.80 -7.59
C HIS A 6 15.83 -10.95 -6.64
N ASN A 7 16.13 -11.30 -5.40
CA ASN A 7 15.06 -11.47 -4.40
C ASN A 7 14.33 -10.17 -4.15
N VAL A 8 15.04 -9.05 -4.05
CA VAL A 8 14.42 -7.76 -3.85
C VAL A 8 13.51 -7.39 -5.02
N GLY A 9 14.00 -7.54 -6.25
CA GLY A 9 13.20 -7.30 -7.43
C GLY A 9 11.99 -8.20 -7.52
N THR A 10 12.17 -9.47 -7.16
CA THR A 10 11.08 -10.43 -7.13
C THR A 10 10.03 -10.07 -6.10
N LEU A 11 10.46 -9.60 -4.94
CA LEU A 11 9.55 -9.21 -3.87
C LEU A 11 8.62 -8.07 -4.29
N THR A 12 9.11 -7.16 -5.11
CA THR A 12 8.29 -6.02 -5.53
C THR A 12 7.32 -6.35 -6.66
N THR A 13 7.58 -7.42 -7.42
CA THR A 13 6.75 -7.79 -8.56
C THR A 13 5.94 -9.05 -8.34
N LYS A 14 6.36 -9.91 -7.43
CA LYS A 14 5.72 -11.20 -7.19
C LYS A 14 4.63 -11.08 -6.15
N TYR A 15 3.45 -11.65 -6.48
CA TYR A 15 2.35 -11.68 -5.54
C TYR A 15 2.67 -12.55 -4.32
N ARG A 16 2.34 -12.04 -3.13
CA ARG A 16 2.48 -12.76 -1.86
C ARG A 16 1.25 -12.52 -0.99
N PRO A 17 0.52 -13.55 -0.66
CA PRO A 17 -0.70 -13.39 0.16
C PRO A 17 -0.41 -12.79 1.54
N GLU A 18 0.76 -13.08 2.10
CA GLU A 18 1.14 -12.61 3.44
C GLU A 18 1.71 -11.20 3.46
N ARG A 19 1.85 -10.55 2.31
CA ARG A 19 2.49 -9.23 2.23
C ARG A 19 1.80 -8.19 3.12
N PHE A 20 0.49 -8.18 3.10
CA PHE A 20 -0.27 -7.20 3.89
C PHE A 20 0.00 -7.37 5.38
N GLU A 21 0.00 -8.59 5.87
CA GLU A 21 0.30 -8.86 7.28
C GLU A 21 1.73 -8.47 7.63
N GLN A 22 2.68 -8.72 6.73
CA GLN A 22 4.07 -8.33 6.94
C GLN A 22 4.22 -6.81 7.02
N ILE A 23 3.52 -6.09 6.17
CA ILE A 23 3.53 -4.61 6.17
C ILE A 23 3.03 -4.09 7.51
N LYS A 24 1.93 -4.64 8.03
CA LYS A 24 1.39 -4.23 9.32
C LYS A 24 2.35 -4.54 10.46
N LYS A 25 2.93 -5.70 10.47
CA LYS A 25 3.89 -6.09 11.52
C LYS A 25 5.10 -5.17 11.53
N LEU A 26 5.63 -4.85 10.36
CA LEU A 26 6.76 -3.94 10.24
C LEU A 26 6.41 -2.55 10.76
N TYR A 27 5.25 -2.05 10.38
CA TYR A 27 4.77 -0.75 10.85
C TYR A 27 4.70 -0.70 12.38
N LEU A 28 4.06 -1.69 12.98
CA LEU A 28 3.90 -1.73 14.44
C LEU A 28 5.24 -1.85 15.15
N TYR A 29 6.14 -2.65 14.59
CA TYR A 29 7.49 -2.81 15.14
C TYR A 29 8.26 -1.48 15.10
N GLU A 30 8.23 -0.80 13.98
CA GLU A 30 8.93 0.47 13.83
C GLU A 30 8.37 1.55 14.75
N ILE A 31 7.05 1.60 14.92
CA ILE A 31 6.42 2.54 15.84
C ILE A 31 6.88 2.29 17.27
N GLN A 32 7.03 1.03 17.68
CA GLN A 32 7.53 0.70 19.01
C GLN A 32 8.96 1.18 19.21
N ILE A 33 9.80 1.01 18.19
CA ILE A 33 11.21 1.40 18.27
C ILE A 33 11.37 2.90 18.49
N ILE A 34 10.52 3.71 17.84
CA ILE A 34 10.65 5.16 17.89
C ILE A 34 9.85 5.81 19.03
N ALA A 35 9.12 5.02 19.81
CA ALA A 35 8.17 5.53 20.81
C ALA A 35 8.80 6.51 21.80
N ASP A 36 10.07 6.31 22.14
CA ASP A 36 10.79 7.15 23.11
C ASP A 36 11.84 8.05 22.49
N LYS A 37 11.80 8.22 21.15
CA LYS A 37 12.75 9.10 20.45
C LYS A 37 12.28 10.56 20.51
N ASP A 38 13.26 11.46 20.55
CA ASP A 38 12.98 12.90 20.67
C ASP A 38 12.21 13.45 19.47
N ASN A 39 12.50 12.96 18.28
CA ASN A 39 11.83 13.41 17.06
C ASN A 39 10.75 12.43 16.60
N TYR A 40 10.02 11.89 17.57
CA TYR A 40 8.98 10.90 17.34
C TYR A 40 8.01 11.31 16.22
N ALA A 41 7.54 12.56 16.26
CA ALA A 41 6.54 13.03 15.30
C ALA A 41 7.03 12.91 13.85
N ASN A 42 8.27 13.33 13.60
CA ASN A 42 8.85 13.26 12.27
C ASN A 42 9.09 11.84 11.82
N LEU A 43 9.60 10.99 12.72
CA LEU A 43 9.84 9.59 12.42
C LEU A 43 8.53 8.84 12.18
N CYS A 44 7.52 9.13 12.98
CA CYS A 44 6.21 8.53 12.83
C CYS A 44 5.60 8.85 11.46
N ARG A 45 5.70 10.10 11.03
CA ARG A 45 5.21 10.52 9.72
C ARG A 45 5.89 9.76 8.58
N ARG A 46 7.20 9.58 8.68
CA ARG A 46 7.95 8.83 7.68
C ARG A 46 7.53 7.37 7.64
N ILE A 47 7.36 6.76 8.80
CA ILE A 47 6.92 5.38 8.90
C ILE A 47 5.50 5.21 8.33
N GLU A 48 4.61 6.14 8.64
CA GLU A 48 3.25 6.12 8.10
C GLU A 48 3.25 6.27 6.58
N SER A 49 4.10 7.15 6.06
CA SER A 49 4.24 7.34 4.62
C SER A 49 4.69 6.06 3.93
N MET A 50 5.69 5.39 4.52
CA MET A 50 6.17 4.12 3.98
C MET A 50 5.12 3.03 4.06
N PHE A 51 4.38 2.99 5.17
CA PHE A 51 3.30 2.02 5.34
C PHE A 51 2.26 2.19 4.24
N LEU A 52 1.84 3.42 3.98
CA LEU A 52 0.83 3.71 2.94
C LEU A 52 1.35 3.40 1.54
N ALA A 53 2.62 3.68 1.27
CA ALA A 53 3.24 3.35 -0.01
C ALA A 53 3.27 1.83 -0.23
N ASN A 54 3.67 1.09 0.80
CA ASN A 54 3.69 -0.37 0.74
C ASN A 54 2.29 -0.96 0.61
N LEU A 55 1.33 -0.36 1.28
CA LEU A 55 -0.08 -0.77 1.18
C LEU A 55 -0.59 -0.59 -0.26
N ARG A 56 -0.27 0.54 -0.87
CA ARG A 56 -0.66 0.81 -2.25
C ARG A 56 -0.11 -0.26 -3.20
N VAL A 57 1.17 -0.59 -3.03
CA VAL A 57 1.81 -1.64 -3.83
C VAL A 57 1.11 -2.99 -3.60
N ALA A 58 0.80 -3.31 -2.36
CA ALA A 58 0.11 -4.57 -2.04
C ALA A 58 -1.25 -4.66 -2.72
N ILE A 59 -2.01 -3.56 -2.70
CA ILE A 59 -3.31 -3.50 -3.37
C ILE A 59 -3.15 -3.66 -4.88
N MET A 60 -2.18 -2.98 -5.47
CA MET A 60 -1.91 -3.10 -6.90
C MET A 60 -1.55 -4.52 -7.30
N GLN A 61 -0.73 -5.19 -6.50
CA GLN A 61 -0.35 -6.57 -6.77
C GLN A 61 -1.52 -7.51 -6.62
N GLU A 62 -2.39 -7.26 -5.65
CA GLU A 62 -3.59 -8.07 -5.46
C GLU A 62 -4.51 -7.98 -6.68
N VAL A 63 -4.75 -6.76 -7.17
CA VAL A 63 -5.58 -6.53 -8.35
C VAL A 63 -4.97 -7.20 -9.58
N ASN A 64 -3.66 -7.06 -9.75
CA ASN A 64 -2.96 -7.65 -10.90
C ASN A 64 -2.98 -9.17 -10.85
N TYR A 65 -2.77 -9.74 -9.67
CA TYR A 65 -2.77 -11.19 -9.49
C TYR A 65 -4.11 -11.80 -9.89
N ARG A 66 -5.20 -11.12 -9.58
CA ARG A 66 -6.54 -11.62 -9.86
C ARG A 66 -7.03 -11.26 -11.27
N GLY A 67 -6.10 -10.86 -12.15
CA GLY A 67 -6.40 -10.61 -13.55
C GLY A 67 -7.29 -9.42 -13.81
N LEU A 68 -7.21 -8.42 -12.92
CA LEU A 68 -8.03 -7.21 -13.03
C LEU A 68 -9.54 -7.52 -12.97
N ASP A 69 -9.91 -8.53 -12.20
CA ASP A 69 -11.30 -8.94 -12.03
C ASP A 69 -11.86 -8.31 -10.75
N TRP A 70 -12.84 -7.44 -10.93
CA TRP A 70 -13.45 -6.72 -9.80
C TRP A 70 -14.04 -7.66 -8.75
N LYS A 71 -14.77 -8.67 -9.18
CA LYS A 71 -15.43 -9.60 -8.27
C LYS A 71 -14.42 -10.36 -7.40
N LYS A 72 -13.31 -10.75 -7.99
CA LYS A 72 -12.26 -11.46 -7.27
C LYS A 72 -11.44 -10.53 -6.38
N SER A 73 -11.28 -9.28 -6.78
CA SER A 73 -10.45 -8.32 -6.06
C SER A 73 -11.19 -7.64 -4.91
N ASN A 74 -12.49 -7.51 -5.02
CA ASN A 74 -13.29 -6.72 -4.09
C ASN A 74 -13.10 -7.13 -2.63
N LYS A 75 -13.17 -8.42 -2.33
CA LYS A 75 -13.00 -8.90 -0.96
C LYS A 75 -11.62 -8.62 -0.41
N ALA A 76 -10.60 -8.83 -1.24
CA ALA A 76 -9.22 -8.61 -0.82
C ALA A 76 -8.97 -7.13 -0.54
N ILE A 77 -9.47 -6.25 -1.42
CA ILE A 77 -9.34 -4.81 -1.23
C ILE A 77 -10.07 -4.38 0.04
N GLU A 78 -11.30 -4.85 0.22
CA GLU A 78 -12.08 -4.52 1.41
C GLU A 78 -11.35 -4.91 2.69
N SER A 79 -10.80 -6.10 2.74
CA SER A 79 -10.09 -6.56 3.93
C SER A 79 -8.86 -5.72 4.24
N MET A 80 -8.22 -5.15 3.23
CA MET A 80 -7.05 -4.29 3.42
C MET A 80 -7.45 -2.88 3.83
N ILE A 81 -8.37 -2.24 3.11
CA ILE A 81 -8.69 -0.84 3.37
C ILE A 81 -9.57 -0.65 4.60
N CYS A 82 -10.35 -1.66 4.96
CA CYS A 82 -11.19 -1.60 6.17
C CYS A 82 -10.45 -2.10 7.41
N ASP A 83 -9.21 -2.52 7.27
CA ASP A 83 -8.40 -2.98 8.39
C ASP A 83 -8.22 -1.85 9.40
N GLU A 84 -8.33 -2.18 10.69
CA GLU A 84 -8.27 -1.20 11.77
C GLU A 84 -6.95 -0.42 11.77
N CYS A 85 -5.84 -1.11 11.56
CA CYS A 85 -4.52 -0.48 11.49
C CYS A 85 -4.45 0.52 10.35
N VAL A 86 -4.92 0.12 9.17
CA VAL A 86 -4.94 0.97 7.99
C VAL A 86 -5.78 2.21 8.24
N GLN A 87 -6.97 2.05 8.79
CA GLN A 87 -7.86 3.19 9.06
C GLN A 87 -7.28 4.13 10.09
N THR A 88 -6.61 3.61 11.10
CA THR A 88 -5.94 4.44 12.10
C THR A 88 -4.85 5.29 11.45
N VAL A 89 -4.02 4.68 10.62
CA VAL A 89 -2.94 5.39 9.93
C VAL A 89 -3.49 6.46 8.99
N ILE A 90 -4.47 6.11 8.17
CA ILE A 90 -4.99 7.03 7.15
C ILE A 90 -5.70 8.23 7.79
N LYS A 91 -6.34 8.04 8.92
CA LYS A 91 -7.02 9.13 9.61
C LYS A 91 -6.05 10.11 10.26
N ASN A 92 -4.88 9.62 10.67
CA ASN A 92 -3.88 10.44 11.33
C ASN A 92 -2.86 11.05 10.35
N TYR A 93 -2.78 10.53 9.14
CA TYR A 93 -1.81 10.99 8.15
C TYR A 93 -2.39 12.10 7.30
N ASP A 94 -1.64 13.21 7.18
CA ASP A 94 -2.05 14.34 6.35
C ASP A 94 -1.61 14.07 4.90
N PHE A 95 -2.56 13.61 4.08
CA PHE A 95 -2.28 13.32 2.69
C PHE A 95 -2.67 14.46 1.73
N SER A 96 -3.05 15.60 2.28
CA SER A 96 -3.47 16.75 1.45
C SER A 96 -2.34 17.30 0.58
N LYS A 97 -1.08 17.11 1.00
CA LYS A 97 0.09 17.61 0.29
C LYS A 97 0.69 16.62 -0.70
N LEU A 98 0.12 15.44 -0.81
CA LEU A 98 0.60 14.42 -1.73
C LEU A 98 0.24 14.75 -3.18
N PRO A 99 0.98 14.19 -4.15
CA PRO A 99 0.57 14.27 -5.56
C PRO A 99 -0.84 13.78 -5.76
N VAL A 100 -1.53 14.29 -6.78
CA VAL A 100 -2.95 14.03 -7.01
C VAL A 100 -3.29 12.54 -6.99
N LYS A 101 -2.49 11.73 -7.67
CA LYS A 101 -2.75 10.28 -7.74
C LYS A 101 -2.71 9.61 -6.37
N GLN A 102 -1.69 9.94 -5.59
CA GLN A 102 -1.53 9.38 -4.26
C GLN A 102 -2.60 9.91 -3.31
N LYS A 103 -2.94 11.18 -3.46
CA LYS A 103 -4.01 11.81 -2.67
C LYS A 103 -5.35 11.13 -2.91
N LEU A 104 -5.68 10.86 -4.17
CA LEU A 104 -6.92 10.17 -4.52
C LEU A 104 -6.95 8.75 -3.94
N PHE A 105 -5.83 8.07 -3.99
CA PHE A 105 -5.72 6.72 -3.43
C PHE A 105 -5.97 6.73 -1.92
N CYS A 106 -5.32 7.65 -1.22
CA CYS A 106 -5.51 7.80 0.22
C CYS A 106 -6.95 8.15 0.56
N GLN A 107 -7.56 9.02 -0.24
CA GLN A 107 -8.94 9.42 -0.03
C GLN A 107 -9.91 8.24 -0.23
N ALA A 108 -9.64 7.39 -1.21
CA ALA A 108 -10.43 6.19 -1.43
C ALA A 108 -10.36 5.26 -0.22
N ILE A 109 -9.16 5.09 0.35
CA ILE A 109 -8.97 4.27 1.55
C ILE A 109 -9.69 4.91 2.74
N TYR A 110 -9.55 6.22 2.91
CA TYR A 110 -10.20 6.95 4.00
C TYR A 110 -11.72 6.77 3.98
N ASN A 111 -12.30 6.82 2.79
CA ASN A 111 -13.74 6.68 2.60
C ASN A 111 -14.20 5.22 2.52
N LYS A 112 -13.28 4.27 2.62
CA LYS A 112 -13.56 2.83 2.48
C LYS A 112 -14.26 2.54 1.15
N ASN A 113 -13.80 3.20 0.10
CA ASN A 113 -14.39 3.06 -1.24
C ASN A 113 -13.64 1.99 -2.02
N ASN A 114 -14.16 0.76 -1.97
CA ASN A 114 -13.54 -0.38 -2.62
C ASN A 114 -13.41 -0.19 -4.13
N LEU A 115 -14.47 0.31 -4.75
CA LEU A 115 -14.50 0.48 -6.20
C LEU A 115 -13.46 1.48 -6.68
N LEU A 116 -13.38 2.64 -6.01
CA LEU A 116 -12.40 3.67 -6.39
C LEU A 116 -10.97 3.16 -6.17
N THR A 117 -10.73 2.45 -5.06
CA THR A 117 -9.43 1.86 -4.77
C THR A 117 -9.03 0.88 -5.87
N TYR A 118 -9.97 0.02 -6.26
CA TYR A 118 -9.74 -0.93 -7.34
C TYR A 118 -9.45 -0.21 -8.67
N ALA A 119 -10.24 0.79 -9.00
CA ALA A 119 -10.08 1.52 -10.25
C ALA A 119 -8.72 2.19 -10.34
N LEU A 120 -8.27 2.82 -9.24
CA LEU A 120 -6.98 3.47 -9.21
C LEU A 120 -5.83 2.47 -9.34
N ALA A 121 -5.94 1.33 -8.66
CA ALA A 121 -4.93 0.27 -8.75
C ALA A 121 -4.88 -0.34 -10.15
N ALA A 122 -6.03 -0.58 -10.74
CA ALA A 122 -6.12 -1.14 -12.09
C ALA A 122 -5.52 -0.18 -13.11
N LEU A 123 -5.78 1.11 -12.95
CA LEU A 123 -5.25 2.14 -13.84
C LEU A 123 -3.73 2.20 -13.78
N GLN A 124 -3.16 2.11 -12.58
CA GLN A 124 -1.71 2.10 -12.40
C GLN A 124 -1.08 0.86 -13.04
N ASN A 125 -1.69 -0.31 -12.85
CA ASN A 125 -1.21 -1.54 -13.46
C ASN A 125 -1.26 -1.46 -14.98
N TRP A 126 -2.34 -0.89 -15.53
CA TRP A 126 -2.48 -0.73 -16.96
C TRP A 126 -1.39 0.18 -17.53
N LYS A 127 -1.13 1.31 -16.86
CA LYS A 127 -0.06 2.23 -17.25
C LYS A 127 1.31 1.56 -17.26
N LYS A 128 1.58 0.78 -16.23
CA LYS A 128 2.86 0.09 -16.10
C LYS A 128 3.08 -0.91 -17.21
N LYS A 129 2.05 -1.66 -17.57
CA LYS A 129 2.10 -2.60 -18.69
C LYS A 129 2.36 -1.88 -20.01
N ARG A 130 1.70 -0.76 -20.19
CA ARG A 130 1.84 0.04 -21.42
C ARG A 130 3.27 0.55 -21.57
N GLU A 131 3.88 1.00 -20.50
CA GLU A 131 5.27 1.48 -20.51
C GLU A 131 6.25 0.36 -20.84
N LEU A 132 5.99 -0.85 -20.36
CA LEU A 132 6.86 -2.00 -20.62
C LEU A 132 6.86 -2.42 -22.08
N PHE A 133 5.80 -2.13 -22.82
CA PHE A 133 5.71 -2.51 -24.23
C PHE A 133 6.16 -1.40 -25.17
N HIS A 134 6.55 -0.29 -24.64
CA HIS A 134 7.17 0.77 -25.41
C HIS A 134 8.68 0.71 -25.27
#